data_1a5a8deb24eb10cb0cc62b651cf20435
#
_entry.id   1a5a8deb24eb10cb0cc62b651cf20435
#
_cell.length_a   1.000
_cell.length_b   1.000
_cell.length_c   1.000
_cell.angle_alpha   90.00
_cell.angle_beta   90.00
_cell.angle_gamma   90.00
#
_symmetry.space_group_name_H-M   'P 1'
#
loop_
_entity.id
_entity.type
_entity.pdbx_description
1 polymer ?
#
loop_
_entity_poly.entity_id
_entity_poly.type
_entity_poly.pdbx_seq_one_letter_code
_entity_poly.pdbx_strand_id
1 'polypeptide(L)'
;MRPLKGTFLFLIINFGGLAIGSWLMNNGPMADWYTNLNQAPWTPPGWVFGAAWTLIMICFSIYLGKLFSGENTKKMKVIFLIQFILNVSWNYIFFNQHLVLFGLIAIILLTALLFIYFFKYSKKTGNYKFLLLPYMVWLCIATSLNLYILVHN
;
A
#
# COMPACT_ATOMS: atom_id res chain seq x y z
N MET A 1 -9.14 15.63 16.53
CA MET A 1 -9.76 14.28 16.61
C MET A 1 -8.94 13.43 17.56
N ARG A 2 -9.59 12.68 18.44
CA ARG A 2 -8.87 11.75 19.32
C ARG A 2 -8.22 10.63 18.49
N PRO A 3 -6.99 10.16 18.83
CA PRO A 3 -6.30 9.14 18.05
C PRO A 3 -7.11 7.88 17.80
N LEU A 4 -7.85 7.41 18.81
CA LEU A 4 -8.68 6.20 18.71
C LEU A 4 -9.82 6.36 17.70
N LYS A 5 -10.53 7.49 17.72
CA LYS A 5 -11.58 7.78 16.72
C LYS A 5 -11.01 7.87 15.32
N GLY A 6 -9.83 8.49 15.20
CA GLY A 6 -9.11 8.55 13.93
C GLY A 6 -8.72 7.16 13.42
N THR A 7 -8.22 6.30 14.29
CA THR A 7 -7.88 4.93 13.94
C THR A 7 -9.08 4.17 13.39
N PHE A 8 -10.24 4.25 14.04
CA PHE A 8 -11.47 3.62 13.54
C PHE A 8 -11.88 4.15 12.17
N LEU A 9 -11.82 5.47 11.97
CA LEU A 9 -12.13 6.08 10.68
C LEU A 9 -11.20 5.56 9.59
N PHE A 10 -9.90 5.54 9.85
CA PHE A 10 -8.91 5.06 8.87
C PHE A 10 -8.98 3.56 8.65
N LEU A 11 -9.36 2.76 9.65
CA LEU A 11 -9.65 1.34 9.44
C LEU A 11 -10.77 1.15 8.42
N ILE A 12 -11.85 1.88 8.54
CA ILE A 12 -12.97 1.82 7.59
C ILE A 12 -12.50 2.24 6.19
N ILE A 13 -11.78 3.35 6.07
CA ILE A 13 -11.30 3.87 4.79
C ILE A 13 -10.30 2.90 4.15
N ASN A 14 -9.31 2.43 4.89
CA ASN A 14 -8.24 1.59 4.38
C ASN A 14 -8.74 0.19 4.02
N PHE A 15 -9.59 -0.43 4.83
CA PHE A 15 -10.19 -1.72 4.50
C PHE A 15 -11.22 -1.57 3.36
N GLY A 16 -11.92 -0.44 3.27
CA GLY A 16 -12.74 -0.10 2.11
C GLY A 16 -11.91 -0.02 0.83
N GLY A 17 -10.76 0.65 0.88
CA GLY A 17 -9.78 0.70 -0.21
C GLY A 17 -9.22 -0.68 -0.57
N LEU A 18 -8.91 -1.50 0.43
CA LEU A 18 -8.45 -2.87 0.21
C LEU A 18 -9.53 -3.73 -0.49
N ALA A 19 -10.78 -3.58 -0.08
CA ALA A 19 -11.90 -4.28 -0.71
C ALA A 19 -12.11 -3.84 -2.17
N ILE A 20 -12.05 -2.53 -2.45
CA ILE A 20 -12.14 -1.98 -3.81
C ILE A 20 -10.97 -2.49 -4.65
N GLY A 21 -9.74 -2.45 -4.14
CA GLY A 21 -8.56 -2.96 -4.81
C GLY A 21 -8.66 -4.45 -5.13
N SER A 22 -9.14 -5.25 -4.18
CA SER A 22 -9.37 -6.69 -4.37
C SER A 22 -10.42 -6.97 -5.45
N TRP A 23 -11.47 -6.17 -5.50
CA TRP A 23 -12.47 -6.28 -6.57
C TRP A 23 -11.90 -5.89 -7.94
N LEU A 24 -11.09 -4.83 -8.00
CA LEU A 24 -10.49 -4.33 -9.25
C LEU A 24 -9.41 -5.26 -9.81
N MET A 25 -8.76 -6.08 -8.99
CA MET A 25 -7.63 -6.90 -9.44
C MET A 25 -8.01 -8.24 -10.09
N ASN A 26 -9.28 -8.61 -10.21
CA ASN A 26 -9.70 -9.85 -10.89
C ASN A 26 -8.87 -11.08 -10.47
N ASN A 27 -9.15 -11.71 -9.36
CA ASN A 27 -8.36 -12.82 -8.79
C ASN A 27 -6.90 -12.49 -8.44
N GLY A 28 -6.36 -11.36 -8.87
CA GLY A 28 -5.04 -10.86 -8.51
C GLY A 28 -3.92 -11.89 -8.62
N PRO A 29 -3.21 -12.21 -7.51
CA PRO A 29 -2.11 -13.18 -7.54
C PRO A 29 -2.54 -14.62 -7.90
N MET A 30 -3.83 -14.91 -7.90
CA MET A 30 -4.39 -16.23 -8.27
C MET A 30 -4.80 -16.30 -9.75
N ALA A 31 -4.76 -15.19 -10.48
CA ALA A 31 -5.14 -15.14 -11.89
C ALA A 31 -4.15 -15.93 -12.77
N ASP A 32 -4.68 -16.60 -13.79
CA ASP A 32 -3.86 -17.40 -14.72
C ASP A 32 -2.79 -16.56 -15.41
N TRP A 33 -3.11 -15.32 -15.77
CA TRP A 33 -2.13 -14.41 -16.33
C TRP A 33 -0.90 -14.26 -15.41
N TYR A 34 -1.13 -14.00 -14.12
CA TYR A 34 -0.05 -13.77 -13.16
C TYR A 34 0.73 -15.05 -12.85
N THR A 35 0.03 -16.18 -12.67
CA THR A 35 0.68 -17.46 -12.33
C THR A 35 1.51 -18.02 -13.48
N ASN A 36 1.22 -17.66 -14.74
CA ASN A 36 1.96 -18.09 -15.91
C ASN A 36 3.16 -17.20 -16.26
N LEU A 37 3.36 -16.08 -15.54
CA LEU A 37 4.53 -15.23 -15.75
C LEU A 37 5.79 -15.86 -15.18
N ASN A 38 6.94 -15.47 -15.75
CA ASN A 38 8.23 -15.71 -15.11
C ASN A 38 8.33 -14.84 -13.86
N GLN A 39 8.02 -15.43 -12.73
CA GLN A 39 8.01 -14.74 -11.43
C GLN A 39 9.38 -14.82 -10.77
N ALA A 40 9.68 -13.85 -9.91
CA ALA A 40 10.88 -13.86 -9.10
C ALA A 40 10.93 -15.13 -8.22
N PRO A 41 12.13 -15.73 -8.03
CA PRO A 41 12.26 -16.91 -7.16
C PRO A 41 11.77 -16.70 -5.71
N TRP A 42 11.76 -15.45 -5.25
CA TRP A 42 11.31 -15.06 -3.90
C TRP A 42 9.84 -14.66 -3.85
N THR A 43 9.07 -14.88 -4.90
CA THR A 43 7.63 -14.57 -4.92
C THR A 43 6.91 -15.37 -3.84
N PRO A 44 6.23 -14.70 -2.87
CA PRO A 44 5.53 -15.41 -1.82
C PRO A 44 4.25 -16.10 -2.35
N PRO A 45 3.75 -17.12 -1.63
CA PRO A 45 2.45 -17.72 -1.95
C PRO A 45 1.32 -16.69 -1.94
N GLY A 46 0.26 -16.92 -2.72
CA GLY A 46 -0.85 -15.96 -2.88
C GLY A 46 -1.51 -15.52 -1.56
N TRP A 47 -1.63 -16.42 -0.57
CA TRP A 47 -2.23 -16.11 0.73
C TRP A 47 -1.41 -15.07 1.53
N VAL A 48 -0.10 -15.00 1.30
CA VAL A 48 0.79 -14.03 1.97
C VAL A 48 0.43 -12.60 1.57
N PHE A 49 0.00 -12.37 0.33
CA PHE A 49 -0.46 -11.05 -0.13
C PHE A 49 -1.63 -10.54 0.73
N GLY A 50 -2.64 -11.38 0.96
CA GLY A 50 -3.78 -11.02 1.79
C GLY A 50 -3.41 -10.80 3.25
N ALA A 51 -2.57 -11.67 3.83
CA ALA A 51 -2.09 -11.54 5.20
C ALA A 51 -1.25 -10.27 5.40
N ALA A 52 -0.34 -9.98 4.47
CA ALA A 52 0.50 -8.78 4.51
C ALA A 52 -0.34 -7.50 4.43
N TRP A 53 -1.26 -7.42 3.47
CA TRP A 53 -2.13 -6.24 3.32
C TRP A 53 -3.05 -6.03 4.52
N THR A 54 -3.56 -7.09 5.13
CA THR A 54 -4.37 -6.99 6.36
C THR A 54 -3.57 -6.39 7.50
N LEU A 55 -2.36 -6.90 7.75
CA LEU A 55 -1.46 -6.35 8.77
C LEU A 55 -1.10 -4.89 8.48
N ILE A 56 -0.77 -4.58 7.23
CA ILE A 56 -0.42 -3.23 6.78
C ILE A 56 -1.55 -2.26 7.06
N MET A 57 -2.78 -2.60 6.68
CA MET A 57 -3.92 -1.70 6.86
C MET A 57 -4.23 -1.44 8.33
N ILE A 58 -4.07 -2.43 9.20
CA ILE A 58 -4.21 -2.24 10.65
C ILE A 58 -3.14 -1.28 11.17
N CYS A 59 -1.88 -1.56 10.92
CA CYS A 59 -0.77 -0.72 11.39
C CYS A 59 -0.83 0.69 10.82
N PHE A 60 -1.13 0.83 9.54
CA PHE A 60 -1.24 2.13 8.87
C PHE A 60 -2.41 2.95 9.39
N SER A 61 -3.55 2.33 9.70
CA SER A 61 -4.70 3.01 10.29
C SER A 61 -4.41 3.55 11.68
N ILE A 62 -3.68 2.81 12.51
CA ILE A 62 -3.23 3.28 13.82
C ILE A 62 -2.27 4.47 13.65
N TYR A 63 -1.33 4.38 12.73
CA TYR A 63 -0.42 5.47 12.41
C TYR A 63 -1.17 6.73 11.98
N LEU A 64 -2.11 6.61 11.05
CA LEU A 64 -2.91 7.73 10.55
C LEU A 64 -3.79 8.33 11.67
N GLY A 65 -4.35 7.50 12.53
CA GLY A 65 -5.09 7.96 13.70
C GLY A 65 -4.25 8.88 14.59
N LYS A 66 -2.97 8.54 14.78
CA LYS A 66 -2.01 9.39 15.49
C LYS A 66 -1.63 10.63 14.68
N LEU A 67 -1.32 10.47 13.40
CA LEU A 67 -0.91 11.57 12.53
C LEU A 67 -1.97 12.66 12.45
N PHE A 68 -3.24 12.27 12.31
CA PHE A 68 -4.37 13.18 12.18
C PHE A 68 -5.00 13.60 13.53
N SER A 69 -4.44 13.14 14.65
CA SER A 69 -4.83 13.66 15.96
C SER A 69 -4.19 15.04 16.18
N GLY A 70 -4.99 16.05 16.39
CA GLY A 70 -4.54 17.44 16.52
C GLY A 70 -4.64 18.21 15.19
N GLU A 71 -3.70 19.11 14.93
CA GLU A 71 -3.72 19.94 13.73
C GLU A 71 -3.54 19.14 12.44
N ASN A 72 -4.49 19.34 11.53
CA ASN A 72 -4.49 18.73 10.20
C ASN A 72 -4.25 19.79 9.15
N THR A 73 -3.21 19.61 8.33
CA THR A 73 -2.95 20.50 7.22
C THR A 73 -3.61 19.97 5.94
N LYS A 74 -3.96 20.88 5.03
CA LYS A 74 -4.42 20.50 3.68
C LYS A 74 -3.42 19.57 2.99
N LYS A 75 -2.12 19.82 3.19
CA LYS A 75 -1.04 19.00 2.62
C LYS A 75 -1.09 17.55 3.11
N MET A 76 -1.33 17.31 4.39
CA MET A 76 -1.47 15.95 4.93
C MET A 76 -2.65 15.20 4.30
N LYS A 77 -3.77 15.88 4.12
CA LYS A 77 -4.97 15.31 3.48
C LYS A 77 -4.70 14.97 2.01
N VAL A 78 -4.01 15.84 1.29
CA VAL A 78 -3.65 15.62 -0.12
C VAL A 78 -2.69 14.45 -0.27
N ILE A 79 -1.66 14.35 0.58
CA ILE A 79 -0.72 13.22 0.57
C ILE A 79 -1.46 11.89 0.84
N PHE A 80 -2.40 11.88 1.79
CA PHE A 80 -3.21 10.70 2.06
C PHE A 80 -4.10 10.32 0.87
N LEU A 81 -4.73 11.29 0.24
CA LEU A 81 -5.56 11.05 -0.95
C LEU A 81 -4.73 10.46 -2.10
N ILE A 82 -3.54 11.00 -2.36
CA ILE A 82 -2.64 10.48 -3.39
C ILE A 82 -2.21 9.06 -3.04
N GLN A 83 -1.83 8.80 -1.78
CA GLN A 83 -1.49 7.46 -1.31
C GLN A 83 -2.64 6.47 -1.52
N PHE A 84 -3.86 6.86 -1.17
CA PHE A 84 -5.04 6.02 -1.32
C PHE A 84 -5.31 5.68 -2.79
N ILE A 85 -5.26 6.68 -3.67
CA ILE A 85 -5.46 6.51 -5.11
C ILE A 85 -4.40 5.58 -5.70
N LEU A 86 -3.13 5.79 -5.38
CA LEU A 86 -2.03 4.94 -5.88
C LEU A 86 -2.17 3.50 -5.38
N ASN A 87 -2.53 3.33 -4.11
CA ASN A 87 -2.69 2.01 -3.51
C ASN A 87 -3.82 1.20 -4.16
N VAL A 88 -4.96 1.83 -4.41
CA VAL A 88 -6.11 1.18 -5.04
C VAL A 88 -5.87 0.97 -6.53
N SER A 89 -5.37 2.00 -7.24
CA SER A 89 -5.20 1.97 -8.69
C SER A 89 -4.11 1.00 -9.15
N TRP A 90 -3.08 0.74 -8.34
CA TRP A 90 -2.04 -0.22 -8.68
C TRP A 90 -2.62 -1.62 -8.96
N ASN A 91 -3.59 -2.06 -8.16
CA ASN A 91 -4.27 -3.35 -8.36
C ASN A 91 -4.93 -3.43 -9.75
N TYR A 92 -5.61 -2.36 -10.15
CA TYR A 92 -6.24 -2.28 -11.45
C TYR A 92 -5.20 -2.24 -12.57
N ILE A 93 -4.22 -1.39 -12.46
CA ILE A 93 -3.18 -1.19 -13.49
C ILE A 93 -2.39 -2.48 -13.71
N PHE A 94 -1.94 -3.12 -12.63
CA PHE A 94 -1.06 -4.29 -12.72
C PHE A 94 -1.84 -5.58 -13.00
N PHE A 95 -2.79 -5.93 -12.14
CA PHE A 95 -3.47 -7.23 -12.22
C PHE A 95 -4.60 -7.28 -13.23
N ASN A 96 -5.31 -6.18 -13.45
CA ASN A 96 -6.46 -6.14 -14.34
C ASN A 96 -6.05 -5.79 -15.78
N GLN A 97 -5.32 -4.68 -15.93
CA GLN A 97 -4.91 -4.17 -17.24
C GLN A 97 -3.56 -4.74 -17.72
N HIS A 98 -2.86 -5.48 -16.87
CA HIS A 98 -1.56 -6.10 -17.18
C HIS A 98 -0.49 -5.10 -17.63
N LEU A 99 -0.61 -3.84 -17.19
CA LEU A 99 0.32 -2.76 -17.50
C LEU A 99 1.48 -2.76 -16.50
N VAL A 100 2.41 -3.69 -16.68
CA VAL A 100 3.51 -3.96 -15.73
C VAL A 100 4.37 -2.73 -15.47
N LEU A 101 4.75 -1.99 -16.52
CA LEU A 101 5.56 -0.77 -16.39
C LEU A 101 4.84 0.31 -15.60
N PHE A 102 3.57 0.57 -15.93
CA PHE A 102 2.78 1.59 -15.20
C PHE A 102 2.48 1.16 -13.77
N GLY A 103 2.29 -0.13 -13.53
CA GLY A 103 2.21 -0.71 -12.20
C GLY A 103 3.49 -0.47 -11.40
N LEU A 104 4.65 -0.67 -12.01
CA LEU A 104 5.96 -0.39 -11.38
C LEU A 104 6.10 1.09 -11.01
N ILE A 105 5.74 2.01 -11.91
CA ILE A 105 5.77 3.45 -11.63
C ILE A 105 4.86 3.78 -10.45
N ALA A 106 3.64 3.28 -10.44
CA ALA A 106 2.69 3.52 -9.36
C ALA A 106 3.21 3.03 -8.01
N ILE A 107 3.80 1.83 -7.95
CA ILE A 107 4.31 1.27 -6.70
C ILE A 107 5.58 1.97 -6.21
N ILE A 108 6.42 2.46 -7.10
CA ILE A 108 7.59 3.29 -6.75
C ILE A 108 7.12 4.62 -6.14
N LEU A 109 6.14 5.28 -6.75
CA LEU A 109 5.57 6.52 -6.21
C LEU A 109 4.94 6.30 -4.84
N LEU A 110 4.21 5.20 -4.67
CA LEU A 110 3.62 4.83 -3.39
C LEU A 110 4.70 4.58 -2.33
N THR A 111 5.77 3.89 -2.68
CA THR A 111 6.92 3.66 -1.79
C THR A 111 7.54 4.97 -1.36
N ALA A 112 7.77 5.90 -2.28
CA ALA A 112 8.31 7.24 -1.98
C ALA A 112 7.40 7.99 -0.99
N LEU A 113 6.08 7.90 -1.13
CA LEU A 113 5.14 8.53 -0.19
C LEU A 113 5.25 7.94 1.22
N LEU A 114 5.45 6.63 1.36
CA LEU A 114 5.63 5.99 2.67
C LEU A 114 6.93 6.46 3.36
N PHE A 115 8.01 6.65 2.60
CA PHE A 115 9.25 7.25 3.10
C PHE A 115 9.02 8.71 3.54
N ILE A 116 8.24 9.49 2.79
CA ILE A 116 7.84 10.85 3.19
C ILE A 116 7.08 10.82 4.51
N TYR A 117 6.11 9.93 4.69
CA TYR A 117 5.41 9.75 5.96
C TYR A 117 6.37 9.46 7.10
N PHE A 118 7.28 8.52 6.89
CA PHE A 118 8.21 8.06 7.92
C PHE A 118 9.15 9.18 8.40
N PHE A 119 9.75 9.91 7.48
CA PHE A 119 10.76 10.94 7.84
C PHE A 119 10.14 12.29 8.15
N LYS A 120 9.26 12.79 7.29
CA LYS A 120 8.71 14.16 7.43
C LYS A 120 7.84 14.33 8.66
N TYR A 121 7.04 13.34 8.98
CA TYR A 121 6.11 13.41 10.11
C TYR A 121 6.61 12.72 11.37
N SER A 122 7.88 12.33 11.41
CA SER A 122 8.49 11.63 12.55
C SER A 122 8.38 12.40 13.88
N LYS A 123 8.53 13.72 13.86
CA LYS A 123 8.38 14.55 15.05
C LYS A 123 6.94 14.56 15.59
N LYS A 124 5.95 14.52 14.68
CA LYS A 124 4.52 14.52 15.05
C LYS A 124 4.05 13.16 15.54
N THR A 125 4.53 12.10 14.96
CA THR A 125 4.08 10.73 15.23
C THR A 125 4.92 9.99 16.26
N GLY A 126 6.15 10.45 16.51
CA GLY A 126 7.06 9.77 17.44
C GLY A 126 7.27 8.30 17.07
N ASN A 127 7.16 7.43 18.05
CA ASN A 127 7.35 5.98 17.85
C ASN A 127 6.27 5.32 16.97
N TYR A 128 5.12 5.95 16.76
CA TYR A 128 4.09 5.44 15.84
C TYR A 128 4.60 5.33 14.39
N LYS A 129 5.66 6.05 14.01
CA LYS A 129 6.27 5.90 12.67
C LYS A 129 6.71 4.47 12.37
N PHE A 130 7.08 3.69 13.37
CA PHE A 130 7.51 2.29 13.20
C PHE A 130 6.36 1.38 12.74
N LEU A 131 5.10 1.79 12.91
CA LEU A 131 3.95 1.09 12.34
C LEU A 131 3.89 1.18 10.80
N LEU A 132 4.68 2.03 10.19
CA LEU A 132 4.84 2.09 8.73
C LEU A 132 5.79 1.01 8.19
N LEU A 133 6.62 0.40 9.03
CA LEU A 133 7.63 -0.57 8.56
C LEU A 133 7.03 -1.77 7.82
N PRO A 134 5.94 -2.41 8.27
CA PRO A 134 5.33 -3.48 7.48
C PRO A 134 4.94 -3.03 6.07
N TYR A 135 4.39 -1.83 5.93
CA TYR A 135 4.02 -1.26 4.64
C TYR A 135 5.25 -0.98 3.77
N MET A 136 6.26 -0.33 4.33
CA MET A 136 7.50 0.00 3.62
C MET A 136 8.24 -1.26 3.15
N VAL A 137 8.38 -2.26 4.02
CA VAL A 137 9.03 -3.54 3.67
C VAL A 137 8.26 -4.25 2.57
N TRP A 138 6.93 -4.31 2.69
CA TRP A 138 6.09 -4.95 1.69
C TRP A 138 6.17 -4.25 0.33
N LEU A 139 6.17 -2.92 0.31
CA LEU A 139 6.31 -2.16 -0.92
C LEU A 139 7.67 -2.38 -1.59
N CYS A 140 8.74 -2.50 -0.81
CA CYS A 140 10.07 -2.85 -1.36
C CYS A 140 10.05 -4.25 -1.99
N ILE A 141 9.45 -5.23 -1.33
CA ILE A 141 9.27 -6.58 -1.87
C ILE A 141 8.43 -6.53 -3.15
N ALA A 142 7.26 -5.89 -3.10
CA ALA A 142 6.34 -5.79 -4.23
C ALA A 142 6.97 -5.04 -5.41
N THR A 143 7.76 -4.01 -5.17
CA THR A 143 8.52 -3.30 -6.21
C THR A 143 9.52 -4.25 -6.88
N SER A 144 10.25 -5.06 -6.09
CA SER A 144 11.19 -6.05 -6.62
C SER A 144 10.50 -7.12 -7.47
N LEU A 145 9.32 -7.59 -7.05
CA LEU A 145 8.53 -8.56 -7.79
C LEU A 145 8.01 -7.98 -9.11
N ASN A 146 7.50 -6.75 -9.07
CA ASN A 146 7.00 -6.06 -10.26
C ASN A 146 8.12 -5.77 -11.27
N LEU A 147 9.29 -5.34 -10.78
CA LEU A 147 10.47 -5.10 -11.61
C LEU A 147 10.95 -6.41 -12.25
N TYR A 148 11.03 -7.49 -11.50
CA TYR A 148 11.42 -8.80 -12.03
C TYR A 148 10.52 -9.24 -13.18
N ILE A 149 9.21 -9.11 -13.02
CA ILE A 149 8.22 -9.43 -14.05
C ILE A 149 8.44 -8.58 -15.30
N LEU A 150 8.68 -7.27 -15.12
CA LEU A 150 8.94 -6.37 -16.26
C LEU A 150 10.16 -6.77 -17.07
N VAL A 151 11.22 -7.21 -16.40
CA VAL A 151 12.52 -7.54 -17.06
C VAL A 151 12.53 -8.94 -17.68
N HIS A 152 11.79 -9.89 -17.12
CA HIS A 152 11.86 -11.30 -17.51
C HIS A 152 10.68 -11.80 -18.34
N ASN A 153 9.76 -10.94 -18.67
CA ASN A 153 8.61 -11.22 -19.53
C ASN A 153 8.55 -10.21 -20.69
#